data_66ea0d1a1867b6a97060b8faa6f6d714
#
_entry.id   66ea0d1a1867b6a97060b8faa6f6d714
#
_cell.length_a   1.000
_cell.length_b   1.000
_cell.length_c   1.000
_cell.angle_alpha   90.00
_cell.angle_beta   90.00
_cell.angle_gamma   90.00
#
_symmetry.space_group_name_H-M   'P 1'
#
loop_
_entity.id
_entity.type
_entity.pdbx_description
1 polymer ?
#
loop_
_entity_poly.entity_id
_entity_poly.type
_entity_poly.pdbx_seq_one_letter_code
_entity_poly.pdbx_strand_id
1 'polypeptide(L)'
;MRVKGTQRNWPQWWIWGMLGFWLIIISGVVGNLWVTVYYGVPVWTDAKTTLFCASDAKAYEKEVHNIWATHACVPTDPNPQEMVLGNVTENFNMWKNDMVDQMHEDIISLWDQSLKPCVKLTPLCVTLSCSDANITRSTTNISMTREPGEIKNCTFNTTTALRDKKQKEYALFYRPDIVPLNGDNSSEYILINCNTSTITQACPKVTFDPIPIHYCAPAGYAILKCNSKTFNGTGPCTNVSTVQCTHGIKPVVSTQLLLNGSLAEEEIIIRSENLTNNAKTIIVHFNESVEINCTRPGNNTRRSIRIGPGQALFTNNIIGDIRQAHCNISRTQWNITLERVKKKLQEHFNKTIQFNNHSGGDLEITTHSFNCRGEFFYCNTTALFNTTAQGKDTNETITLPCRIKQIINMWQGVGRAMYAPPIEGNITCRSNITGLLLTRDGGKGNETDNRTETFRPAGGDMRDNWRSELYKYKVVEIKPLGIAPNGAKRRVVEREKRAVGIGAVLLGFLGAAGSTMGAASITLTVQARQLLSGIVQQQSNLLRAIEAQQHMLQLTVWGIKQ
;
A
#
# COMPACT_ATOMS: atom_id res chain seq x y z
N MET A 1 86.15 23.89 12.50
CA MET A 1 86.14 23.66 11.06
C MET A 1 84.75 23.97 10.51
N ARG A 2 84.61 25.04 9.76
CA ARG A 2 83.36 25.45 9.11
C ARG A 2 83.34 24.82 7.71
N VAL A 3 82.34 24.03 7.44
CA VAL A 3 82.06 23.53 6.07
C VAL A 3 81.09 24.50 5.41
N LYS A 4 81.52 25.16 4.38
CA LYS A 4 80.74 26.01 3.49
C LYS A 4 79.83 25.14 2.63
N GLY A 5 78.51 25.29 2.80
CA GLY A 5 77.53 24.75 1.87
C GLY A 5 77.43 25.64 0.62
N THR A 6 77.71 25.05 -0.54
CA THR A 6 77.51 25.70 -1.83
C THR A 6 75.98 25.68 -2.16
N GLN A 7 75.39 26.89 -2.12
CA GLN A 7 74.07 27.12 -2.72
C GLN A 7 74.19 27.06 -4.21
N ARG A 8 73.62 26.09 -4.85
CA ARG A 8 73.50 25.97 -6.29
C ARG A 8 72.33 26.85 -6.71
N ASN A 9 72.58 28.06 -7.13
CA ASN A 9 71.60 28.93 -7.76
C ASN A 9 71.15 28.30 -9.09
N TRP A 10 69.98 27.77 -9.13
CA TRP A 10 69.33 27.43 -10.39
C TRP A 10 68.94 28.75 -11.07
N PRO A 11 69.26 29.00 -12.34
CA PRO A 11 68.91 30.25 -12.98
C PRO A 11 67.39 30.35 -13.12
N GLN A 12 66.85 31.47 -12.69
CA GLN A 12 65.39 31.76 -12.67
C GLN A 12 64.75 31.64 -14.06
N TRP A 13 65.49 31.74 -15.10
CA TRP A 13 64.95 31.60 -16.47
C TRP A 13 64.48 30.19 -16.81
N TRP A 14 65.00 29.16 -16.17
CA TRP A 14 64.49 27.80 -16.32
C TRP A 14 63.09 27.64 -15.69
N ILE A 15 62.82 28.31 -14.59
CA ILE A 15 61.48 28.30 -13.92
C ILE A 15 60.45 29.01 -14.80
N TRP A 16 60.86 30.13 -15.40
CA TRP A 16 60.01 30.85 -16.36
C TRP A 16 59.79 30.10 -17.65
N GLY A 17 60.83 29.42 -18.15
CA GLY A 17 60.72 28.55 -19.32
C GLY A 17 59.79 27.37 -19.10
N MET A 18 59.90 26.72 -17.93
CA MET A 18 58.95 25.64 -17.55
C MET A 18 57.54 26.15 -17.34
N LEU A 19 57.34 27.25 -16.61
CA LEU A 19 56.03 27.88 -16.43
C LEU A 19 55.44 28.33 -17.78
N GLY A 20 56.25 28.92 -18.67
CA GLY A 20 55.80 29.27 -20.01
C GLY A 20 55.40 28.05 -20.85
N PHE A 21 56.19 26.97 -20.76
CA PHE A 21 55.84 25.71 -21.42
C PHE A 21 54.58 25.07 -20.89
N TRP A 22 54.40 25.09 -19.57
CA TRP A 22 53.14 24.63 -18.94
C TRP A 22 51.96 25.52 -19.31
N LEU A 23 52.13 26.84 -19.35
CA LEU A 23 51.12 27.79 -19.80
C LEU A 23 50.72 27.57 -21.27
N ILE A 24 51.72 27.28 -22.13
CA ILE A 24 51.46 26.97 -23.55
C ILE A 24 50.75 25.61 -23.69
N ILE A 25 51.11 24.61 -22.88
CA ILE A 25 50.41 23.33 -22.85
C ILE A 25 48.98 23.52 -22.35
N ILE A 26 48.78 24.31 -21.27
CA ILE A 26 47.45 24.58 -20.73
C ILE A 26 46.63 25.44 -21.70
N SER A 27 47.23 26.42 -22.37
CA SER A 27 46.51 27.21 -23.38
C SER A 27 46.26 26.43 -24.67
N GLY A 28 47.10 25.44 -24.98
CA GLY A 28 46.86 24.51 -26.10
C GLY A 28 45.80 23.46 -25.81
N VAL A 29 45.57 23.17 -24.53
CA VAL A 29 44.52 22.24 -24.06
C VAL A 29 43.18 22.95 -23.88
N VAL A 30 43.18 24.28 -23.70
CA VAL A 30 41.95 25.09 -23.77
C VAL A 30 41.62 25.46 -25.21
N GLY A 31 41.68 24.49 -26.11
CA GLY A 31 41.01 24.58 -27.40
C GLY A 31 39.49 24.69 -27.11
N ASN A 32 38.83 25.60 -27.80
CA ASN A 32 37.40 25.81 -27.70
C ASN A 32 36.67 24.47 -27.63
N LEU A 33 36.25 24.05 -26.41
CA LEU A 33 35.45 22.86 -26.21
C LEU A 33 34.04 23.15 -26.73
N TRP A 34 33.73 22.54 -27.86
CA TRP A 34 32.37 22.55 -28.39
C TRP A 34 31.59 21.39 -27.80
N VAL A 35 30.32 21.65 -27.48
CA VAL A 35 29.40 20.66 -26.99
C VAL A 35 28.26 20.56 -27.98
N THR A 36 27.96 19.35 -28.41
CA THR A 36 26.76 19.06 -29.21
C THR A 36 25.60 18.84 -28.26
N VAL A 37 24.53 19.57 -28.48
CA VAL A 37 23.29 19.43 -27.73
C VAL A 37 22.27 18.65 -28.55
N TYR A 38 21.80 17.54 -28.02
CA TYR A 38 20.76 16.71 -28.60
C TYR A 38 19.43 16.96 -27.90
N TYR A 39 18.42 17.37 -28.66
CA TYR A 39 17.06 17.57 -28.16
C TYR A 39 16.20 16.33 -28.42
N GLY A 40 15.29 16.02 -27.48
CA GLY A 40 14.35 14.91 -27.62
C GLY A 40 14.95 13.53 -27.41
N VAL A 41 16.11 13.44 -26.77
CA VAL A 41 16.70 12.17 -26.36
C VAL A 41 15.86 11.59 -25.20
N PRO A 42 15.64 10.27 -25.16
CA PRO A 42 14.91 9.60 -24.09
C PRO A 42 15.82 9.41 -22.86
N VAL A 43 16.08 10.48 -22.15
CA VAL A 43 16.85 10.51 -20.90
C VAL A 43 15.92 10.86 -19.76
N TRP A 44 16.10 10.20 -18.63
CA TRP A 44 15.31 10.44 -17.42
C TRP A 44 16.17 10.49 -16.17
N THR A 45 15.58 11.06 -15.13
CA THR A 45 16.12 11.08 -13.77
C THR A 45 15.04 10.63 -12.81
N ASP A 46 15.45 10.05 -11.69
CA ASP A 46 14.53 9.73 -10.60
C ASP A 46 13.82 11.00 -10.14
N ALA A 47 12.52 10.92 -9.97
CA ALA A 47 11.71 12.07 -9.60
C ALA A 47 10.56 11.69 -8.65
N LYS A 48 10.12 12.70 -7.92
CA LYS A 48 8.93 12.65 -7.08
C LYS A 48 7.88 13.57 -7.69
N THR A 49 6.70 13.03 -7.93
CA THR A 49 5.58 13.82 -8.44
C THR A 49 4.28 13.25 -7.94
N THR A 50 3.23 14.05 -7.98
CA THR A 50 1.88 13.60 -7.68
C THR A 50 1.34 12.79 -8.85
N LEU A 51 1.09 11.51 -8.60
CA LEU A 51 0.43 10.61 -9.55
C LEU A 51 -1.08 10.80 -9.47
N PHE A 52 -1.78 10.49 -10.53
CA PHE A 52 -3.24 10.43 -10.50
C PHE A 52 -3.72 8.97 -10.54
N CYS A 53 -4.91 8.73 -10.02
CA CYS A 53 -5.50 7.40 -10.02
C CYS A 53 -6.47 7.22 -11.19
N ALA A 54 -6.54 5.99 -11.69
CA ALA A 54 -7.53 5.54 -12.65
C ALA A 54 -8.23 4.29 -12.13
N SER A 55 -9.52 4.15 -12.39
CA SER A 55 -10.30 2.97 -12.03
C SER A 55 -11.26 2.58 -13.15
N ASP A 56 -11.74 1.33 -13.14
CA ASP A 56 -12.64 0.83 -14.17
C ASP A 56 -13.96 1.59 -14.20
N ALA A 57 -14.46 1.89 -15.41
CA ALA A 57 -15.72 2.58 -15.65
C ALA A 57 -16.94 1.87 -15.01
N LYS A 58 -16.90 0.55 -14.87
CA LYS A 58 -17.93 -0.25 -14.20
C LYS A 58 -18.14 0.09 -12.73
N ALA A 59 -17.15 0.70 -12.07
CA ALA A 59 -17.27 1.18 -10.70
C ALA A 59 -18.23 2.37 -10.57
N TYR A 60 -18.49 3.10 -11.65
CA TYR A 60 -19.39 4.25 -11.69
C TYR A 60 -20.86 3.88 -11.91
N GLU A 61 -21.16 2.69 -12.39
CA GLU A 61 -22.53 2.23 -12.72
C GLU A 61 -23.31 1.69 -11.51
N LYS A 62 -22.65 1.46 -10.38
CA LYS A 62 -23.31 0.99 -9.16
C LYS A 62 -23.82 2.17 -8.34
N GLU A 63 -25.09 2.13 -7.95
CA GLU A 63 -25.71 3.13 -7.07
C GLU A 63 -25.04 3.23 -5.67
N VAL A 64 -24.20 2.26 -5.32
CA VAL A 64 -23.52 2.20 -4.03
C VAL A 64 -22.16 2.89 -4.16
N HIS A 65 -21.95 3.93 -3.37
CA HIS A 65 -20.66 4.63 -3.31
C HIS A 65 -19.59 3.74 -2.70
N ASN A 66 -18.50 3.51 -3.46
CA ASN A 66 -17.31 2.84 -2.95
C ASN A 66 -16.32 3.87 -2.42
N ILE A 67 -15.74 3.64 -1.23
CA ILE A 67 -14.79 4.58 -0.62
C ILE A 67 -13.53 4.77 -1.46
N TRP A 68 -13.17 3.79 -2.29
CA TRP A 68 -11.86 3.74 -2.91
C TRP A 68 -11.73 4.57 -4.19
N ALA A 69 -12.78 4.79 -4.97
CA ALA A 69 -12.52 5.37 -6.27
C ALA A 69 -13.65 6.08 -7.01
N THR A 70 -14.89 6.07 -6.56
CA THR A 70 -16.01 6.48 -7.42
C THR A 70 -15.99 7.96 -7.83
N HIS A 71 -15.35 8.85 -7.05
CA HIS A 71 -15.34 10.29 -7.32
C HIS A 71 -13.94 10.89 -7.50
N ALA A 72 -12.88 10.15 -7.21
CA ALA A 72 -11.51 10.65 -7.17
C ALA A 72 -10.64 10.20 -8.35
N CYS A 73 -11.01 9.11 -9.02
CA CYS A 73 -10.22 8.53 -10.10
C CYS A 73 -10.86 8.73 -11.46
N VAL A 74 -10.03 8.92 -12.48
CA VAL A 74 -10.46 8.94 -13.88
C VAL A 74 -10.74 7.52 -14.38
N PRO A 75 -11.54 7.34 -15.46
CA PRO A 75 -11.71 6.02 -16.08
C PRO A 75 -10.37 5.48 -16.61
N THR A 76 -10.18 4.15 -16.50
CA THR A 76 -8.99 3.50 -17.07
C THR A 76 -9.01 3.55 -18.60
N ASP A 77 -7.81 3.65 -19.19
CA ASP A 77 -7.63 3.49 -20.64
C ASP A 77 -7.93 2.02 -21.02
N PRO A 78 -8.82 1.78 -22.00
CA PRO A 78 -9.13 0.44 -22.46
C PRO A 78 -7.94 -0.27 -23.15
N ASN A 79 -6.96 0.50 -23.65
CA ASN A 79 -5.75 0.00 -24.31
C ASN A 79 -4.50 0.49 -23.58
N PRO A 80 -4.11 -0.09 -22.44
CA PRO A 80 -2.90 0.29 -21.74
C PRO A 80 -1.69 -0.05 -22.63
N GLN A 81 -0.85 0.96 -22.89
CA GLN A 81 0.35 0.80 -23.69
C GLN A 81 1.54 0.50 -22.78
N GLU A 82 2.28 -0.53 -23.12
CA GLU A 82 3.55 -0.89 -22.50
C GLU A 82 4.62 -0.99 -23.60
N MET A 83 5.73 -0.29 -23.39
CA MET A 83 6.86 -0.32 -24.31
C MET A 83 8.08 -0.93 -23.62
N VAL A 84 8.57 -2.04 -24.16
CA VAL A 84 9.80 -2.66 -23.68
C VAL A 84 11.00 -1.82 -24.11
N LEU A 85 11.87 -1.50 -23.14
CA LEU A 85 13.09 -0.73 -23.38
C LEU A 85 14.26 -1.70 -23.63
N GLY A 86 14.76 -1.71 -24.87
CA GLY A 86 15.91 -2.54 -25.24
C GLY A 86 17.22 -1.98 -24.68
N ASN A 87 18.11 -2.84 -24.20
CA ASN A 87 19.45 -2.49 -23.71
C ASN A 87 19.47 -1.42 -22.59
N VAL A 88 18.44 -1.42 -21.74
CA VAL A 88 18.35 -0.52 -20.59
C VAL A 88 18.46 -1.32 -19.30
N THR A 89 19.36 -0.86 -18.44
CA THR A 89 19.47 -1.36 -17.05
C THR A 89 19.13 -0.20 -16.12
N GLU A 90 18.19 -0.42 -15.21
CA GLU A 90 17.72 0.59 -14.27
C GLU A 90 17.74 0.05 -12.84
N ASN A 91 18.16 0.89 -11.91
CA ASN A 91 18.15 0.55 -10.49
C ASN A 91 16.81 0.87 -9.86
N PHE A 92 16.28 -0.09 -9.12
CA PHE A 92 15.04 0.03 -8.35
C PHE A 92 15.32 -0.14 -6.86
N ASN A 93 14.53 0.55 -6.05
CA ASN A 93 14.52 0.33 -4.61
C ASN A 93 13.10 0.48 -4.08
N MET A 94 12.44 -0.65 -3.84
CA MET A 94 11.07 -0.69 -3.34
C MET A 94 10.90 -0.05 -1.96
N TRP A 95 11.96 -0.02 -1.16
CA TRP A 95 11.93 0.48 0.22
C TRP A 95 12.01 2.01 0.31
N LYS A 96 12.45 2.66 -0.77
CA LYS A 96 12.53 4.12 -0.92
C LYS A 96 11.64 4.62 -2.06
N ASN A 97 10.57 3.92 -2.36
CA ASN A 97 9.65 4.27 -3.43
C ASN A 97 8.56 5.23 -2.91
N ASP A 98 8.55 6.44 -3.41
CA ASP A 98 7.55 7.46 -3.01
C ASP A 98 6.12 7.12 -3.44
N MET A 99 5.94 6.25 -4.43
CA MET A 99 4.61 5.76 -4.83
C MET A 99 3.87 5.09 -3.67
N VAL A 100 4.61 4.39 -2.80
CA VAL A 100 4.06 3.72 -1.61
C VAL A 100 3.51 4.74 -0.62
N ASP A 101 4.27 5.77 -0.31
CA ASP A 101 3.86 6.84 0.61
C ASP A 101 2.67 7.61 0.06
N GLN A 102 2.68 7.92 -1.23
CA GLN A 102 1.56 8.59 -1.90
C GLN A 102 0.30 7.73 -1.88
N MET A 103 0.39 6.45 -2.19
CA MET A 103 -0.75 5.54 -2.10
C MET A 103 -1.30 5.46 -0.69
N HIS A 104 -0.44 5.41 0.32
CA HIS A 104 -0.84 5.39 1.72
C HIS A 104 -1.62 6.65 2.13
N GLU A 105 -1.11 7.82 1.78
CA GLU A 105 -1.77 9.10 2.03
C GLU A 105 -3.11 9.22 1.28
N ASP A 106 -3.17 8.79 0.04
CA ASP A 106 -4.39 8.81 -0.77
C ASP A 106 -5.48 7.93 -0.17
N ILE A 107 -5.11 6.74 0.30
CA ILE A 107 -6.05 5.81 0.92
C ILE A 107 -6.59 6.36 2.24
N ILE A 108 -5.73 6.94 3.08
CA ILE A 108 -6.15 7.60 4.32
C ILE A 108 -7.09 8.77 4.01
N SER A 109 -6.77 9.59 3.02
CA SER A 109 -7.57 10.74 2.62
C SER A 109 -8.95 10.33 2.10
N LEU A 110 -9.03 9.30 1.26
CA LEU A 110 -10.30 8.77 0.75
C LEU A 110 -11.18 8.22 1.87
N TRP A 111 -10.58 7.55 2.82
CA TRP A 111 -11.26 7.04 4.00
C TRP A 111 -11.83 8.18 4.85
N ASP A 112 -11.03 9.17 5.16
CA ASP A 112 -11.46 10.34 5.93
C ASP A 112 -12.59 11.10 5.23
N GLN A 113 -12.52 11.27 3.92
CA GLN A 113 -13.58 11.92 3.14
C GLN A 113 -14.89 11.13 3.15
N SER A 114 -14.84 9.81 3.16
CA SER A 114 -16.02 8.97 3.23
C SER A 114 -16.73 9.05 4.58
N LEU A 115 -15.99 9.33 5.66
CA LEU A 115 -16.54 9.45 7.02
C LEU A 115 -17.05 10.85 7.35
N LYS A 116 -16.62 11.89 6.63
CA LYS A 116 -17.01 13.29 6.93
C LYS A 116 -18.52 13.54 7.03
N PRO A 117 -19.36 13.05 6.08
CA PRO A 117 -20.81 13.28 6.14
C PRO A 117 -21.53 12.32 7.09
N CYS A 118 -20.82 11.41 7.74
CA CYS A 118 -21.40 10.32 8.53
C CYS A 118 -21.63 10.73 9.99
N VAL A 119 -22.46 9.97 10.67
CA VAL A 119 -22.89 10.24 12.04
C VAL A 119 -21.73 10.10 13.03
N LYS A 120 -21.52 11.13 13.86
CA LYS A 120 -20.56 11.09 14.97
C LYS A 120 -21.22 10.50 16.21
N LEU A 121 -20.56 9.54 16.83
CA LEU A 121 -21.07 8.82 17.99
C LEU A 121 -20.67 9.46 19.33
N THR A 122 -20.34 10.75 19.37
CA THR A 122 -20.03 11.47 20.61
C THR A 122 -21.12 11.31 21.70
N PRO A 123 -22.41 11.29 21.39
CA PRO A 123 -23.47 11.06 22.37
C PRO A 123 -23.42 9.68 23.06
N LEU A 124 -22.71 8.72 22.48
CA LEU A 124 -22.53 7.37 23.05
C LEU A 124 -21.31 7.25 23.99
N CYS A 125 -20.50 8.27 24.10
CA CYS A 125 -19.38 8.30 25.05
C CYS A 125 -19.91 8.59 26.46
N VAL A 126 -20.72 7.69 26.96
CA VAL A 126 -21.32 7.71 28.30
C VAL A 126 -21.03 6.38 28.98
N THR A 127 -21.23 6.33 30.30
CA THR A 127 -21.12 5.08 31.04
C THR A 127 -22.19 4.10 30.58
N LEU A 128 -21.76 2.89 30.20
CA LEU A 128 -22.60 1.79 29.78
C LEU A 128 -22.73 0.82 30.94
N SER A 129 -23.95 0.41 31.25
CA SER A 129 -24.20 -0.69 32.17
C SER A 129 -24.40 -1.97 31.38
N CYS A 130 -23.43 -2.88 31.46
CA CYS A 130 -23.37 -4.07 30.62
C CYS A 130 -23.51 -5.36 31.42
N SER A 131 -24.25 -6.28 30.85
CA SER A 131 -24.36 -7.67 31.31
C SER A 131 -24.12 -8.62 30.16
N ASP A 132 -23.86 -9.88 30.47
CA ASP A 132 -23.73 -10.89 29.41
C ASP A 132 -25.03 -11.03 28.66
N ALA A 133 -24.96 -11.08 27.33
CA ALA A 133 -26.13 -11.27 26.51
C ALA A 133 -26.70 -12.67 26.73
N ASN A 134 -28.01 -12.74 27.01
CA ASN A 134 -28.71 -13.99 27.22
C ASN A 134 -28.95 -14.68 25.87
N ILE A 135 -28.09 -15.63 25.53
CA ILE A 135 -28.05 -16.27 24.22
C ILE A 135 -28.41 -17.75 24.39
N THR A 136 -29.40 -18.21 23.65
CA THR A 136 -29.75 -19.63 23.59
C THR A 136 -28.61 -20.43 22.94
N ARG A 137 -28.05 -21.36 23.70
CA ARG A 137 -27.04 -22.29 23.21
C ARG A 137 -27.72 -23.45 22.49
N SER A 138 -27.32 -23.71 21.26
CA SER A 138 -27.65 -24.97 20.57
C SER A 138 -26.81 -26.10 21.17
N THR A 139 -27.46 -27.20 21.48
CA THR A 139 -26.84 -28.37 22.09
C THR A 139 -26.03 -29.26 21.13
N THR A 140 -25.98 -28.91 19.85
CA THR A 140 -25.54 -29.85 18.81
C THR A 140 -24.05 -29.73 18.37
N ASN A 141 -23.32 -28.67 18.71
CA ASN A 141 -21.89 -28.58 18.39
C ASN A 141 -21.13 -27.66 19.36
N ILE A 142 -20.57 -28.23 20.40
CA ILE A 142 -19.85 -27.54 21.48
C ILE A 142 -18.56 -26.86 21.00
N SER A 143 -17.96 -27.33 19.92
CA SER A 143 -16.67 -26.86 19.44
C SER A 143 -16.72 -25.56 18.61
N MET A 144 -17.90 -25.11 18.20
CA MET A 144 -18.07 -23.89 17.38
C MET A 144 -18.96 -22.83 18.02
N THR A 145 -19.27 -22.95 19.30
CA THR A 145 -20.01 -21.92 20.04
C THR A 145 -19.06 -20.85 20.51
N ARG A 146 -19.51 -19.59 20.40
CA ARG A 146 -18.77 -18.44 20.91
C ARG A 146 -18.59 -18.54 22.42
N GLU A 147 -17.43 -18.10 22.93
CA GLU A 147 -17.18 -18.09 24.38
C GLU A 147 -18.19 -17.21 25.13
N PRO A 148 -18.58 -17.60 26.35
CA PRO A 148 -19.47 -16.77 27.17
C PRO A 148 -18.81 -15.42 27.47
N GLY A 149 -19.59 -14.34 27.39
CA GLY A 149 -19.09 -12.98 27.66
C GLY A 149 -18.46 -12.24 26.46
N GLU A 150 -18.35 -12.85 25.28
CA GLU A 150 -17.88 -12.14 24.08
C GLU A 150 -18.85 -11.08 23.56
N ILE A 151 -20.15 -11.23 23.83
CA ILE A 151 -21.17 -10.23 23.50
C ILE A 151 -21.82 -9.76 24.78
N LYS A 152 -21.82 -8.43 24.95
CA LYS A 152 -22.42 -7.76 26.08
C LYS A 152 -23.68 -7.02 25.65
N ASN A 153 -24.74 -7.11 26.46
CA ASN A 153 -25.90 -6.26 26.33
C ASN A 153 -25.72 -5.04 27.26
N CYS A 154 -25.56 -3.87 26.66
CA CYS A 154 -25.26 -2.64 27.35
C CYS A 154 -26.45 -1.68 27.30
N THR A 155 -26.83 -1.15 28.45
CA THR A 155 -27.86 -0.11 28.58
C THR A 155 -27.22 1.24 28.85
N PHE A 156 -27.73 2.28 28.22
CA PHE A 156 -27.23 3.64 28.34
C PHE A 156 -28.34 4.66 28.15
N ASN A 157 -28.12 5.88 28.62
CA ASN A 157 -29.00 7.00 28.40
C ASN A 157 -28.57 7.78 27.19
N THR A 158 -29.45 7.87 26.19
CA THR A 158 -29.18 8.64 24.95
C THR A 158 -30.12 9.83 24.87
N THR A 159 -29.73 10.84 24.06
CA THR A 159 -30.54 11.99 23.74
C THR A 159 -31.65 11.61 22.76
N THR A 160 -32.82 12.21 22.90
CA THR A 160 -33.92 12.05 21.92
C THR A 160 -33.88 13.19 20.87
N ALA A 161 -34.87 13.25 20.00
CA ALA A 161 -35.06 14.38 19.07
C ALA A 161 -35.20 15.75 19.82
N LEU A 162 -35.61 15.72 21.07
CA LEU A 162 -35.66 16.89 21.97
C LEU A 162 -34.42 16.82 22.89
N ARG A 163 -33.58 17.85 22.84
CA ARG A 163 -32.28 17.90 23.59
C ARG A 163 -32.43 17.67 25.09
N ASP A 164 -33.55 18.02 25.66
CA ASP A 164 -33.79 17.98 27.10
C ASP A 164 -34.37 16.63 27.59
N LYS A 165 -34.71 15.73 26.69
CA LYS A 165 -35.24 14.41 27.07
C LYS A 165 -34.22 13.31 26.80
N LYS A 166 -33.81 12.62 27.87
CA LYS A 166 -32.98 11.41 27.77
C LYS A 166 -33.85 10.18 27.73
N GLN A 167 -33.50 9.23 26.92
CA GLN A 167 -34.14 7.95 26.79
C GLN A 167 -33.16 6.84 27.15
N LYS A 168 -33.64 5.84 27.90
CA LYS A 168 -32.84 4.65 28.17
C LYS A 168 -32.96 3.70 27.00
N GLU A 169 -31.81 3.34 26.42
CA GLU A 169 -31.70 2.42 25.30
C GLU A 169 -30.72 1.31 25.61
N TYR A 170 -30.77 0.24 24.84
CA TYR A 170 -29.82 -0.86 24.92
C TYR A 170 -29.25 -1.20 23.58
N ALA A 171 -27.98 -1.67 23.56
CA ALA A 171 -27.30 -2.13 22.38
C ALA A 171 -26.39 -3.32 22.71
N LEU A 172 -26.14 -4.17 21.73
CA LEU A 172 -25.18 -5.26 21.84
C LEU A 172 -23.83 -4.79 21.34
N PHE A 173 -22.80 -4.96 22.16
CA PHE A 173 -21.43 -4.68 21.82
C PHE A 173 -20.58 -5.93 21.97
N TYR A 174 -19.57 -6.06 21.09
CA TYR A 174 -18.54 -7.08 21.24
C TYR A 174 -17.59 -6.71 22.37
N ARG A 175 -17.08 -7.70 23.11
CA ARG A 175 -16.17 -7.48 24.24
C ARG A 175 -14.93 -6.65 23.90
N PRO A 176 -14.29 -6.80 22.71
CA PRO A 176 -13.15 -5.96 22.33
C PRO A 176 -13.45 -4.47 22.14
N ASP A 177 -14.71 -4.09 21.98
CA ASP A 177 -15.13 -2.70 21.73
C ASP A 177 -15.40 -1.90 23.01
N ILE A 178 -15.41 -2.55 24.17
CA ILE A 178 -15.73 -1.94 25.45
C ILE A 178 -14.63 -2.18 26.48
N VAL A 179 -14.45 -1.21 27.36
CA VAL A 179 -13.42 -1.23 28.42
C VAL A 179 -14.10 -1.04 29.79
N PRO A 180 -13.82 -1.87 30.80
CA PRO A 180 -14.37 -1.70 32.14
C PRO A 180 -13.80 -0.43 32.79
N LEU A 181 -14.65 0.29 33.53
CA LEU A 181 -14.25 1.53 34.21
C LEU A 181 -13.58 1.27 35.58
N ASN A 182 -14.03 0.25 36.31
CA ASN A 182 -13.63 -0.01 37.70
C ASN A 182 -13.07 -1.43 37.92
N GLY A 183 -12.21 -1.92 36.97
CA GLY A 183 -11.65 -3.27 37.03
C GLY A 183 -12.52 -4.34 36.41
N ASP A 184 -12.00 -5.55 36.28
CA ASP A 184 -12.60 -6.65 35.48
C ASP A 184 -13.97 -7.15 35.97
N ASN A 185 -14.32 -6.91 37.24
CA ASN A 185 -15.60 -7.33 37.82
C ASN A 185 -16.69 -6.23 37.82
N SER A 186 -16.41 -5.09 37.19
CA SER A 186 -17.38 -4.00 37.07
C SER A 186 -18.44 -4.32 36.01
N SER A 187 -19.68 -3.91 36.28
CA SER A 187 -20.76 -3.88 35.28
C SER A 187 -20.75 -2.59 34.45
N GLU A 188 -19.87 -1.64 34.78
CA GLU A 188 -19.78 -0.35 34.13
C GLU A 188 -18.63 -0.33 33.11
N TYR A 189 -18.97 0.02 31.89
CA TYR A 189 -18.07 0.05 30.74
C TYR A 189 -18.13 1.39 30.01
N ILE A 190 -17.14 1.65 29.21
CA ILE A 190 -17.12 2.73 28.22
C ILE A 190 -16.68 2.15 26.87
N LEU A 191 -17.14 2.74 25.78
CA LEU A 191 -16.66 2.37 24.45
C LEU A 191 -15.15 2.67 24.36
N ILE A 192 -14.42 1.75 23.76
CA ILE A 192 -12.99 1.93 23.52
C ILE A 192 -12.76 3.20 22.70
N ASN A 193 -11.71 3.94 22.99
CA ASN A 193 -11.33 5.20 22.34
C ASN A 193 -12.26 6.41 22.57
N CYS A 194 -13.32 6.32 23.36
CA CYS A 194 -14.17 7.47 23.67
C CYS A 194 -13.44 8.63 24.35
N ASN A 195 -12.43 8.32 25.15
CA ASN A 195 -11.62 9.34 25.87
C ASN A 195 -10.44 9.87 25.04
N THR A 196 -10.09 9.23 23.93
CA THR A 196 -8.89 9.57 23.14
C THR A 196 -9.21 9.99 21.71
N SER A 197 -10.37 9.62 21.18
CA SER A 197 -10.70 9.76 19.76
C SER A 197 -12.16 10.14 19.54
N THR A 198 -12.42 10.79 18.42
CA THR A 198 -13.79 10.95 17.92
C THR A 198 -14.18 9.69 17.15
N ILE A 199 -15.27 9.04 17.60
CA ILE A 199 -15.82 7.86 16.93
C ILE A 199 -16.86 8.31 15.90
N THR A 200 -16.71 7.89 14.65
CA THR A 200 -17.67 8.16 13.57
C THR A 200 -18.22 6.84 13.04
N GLN A 201 -19.53 6.70 12.98
CA GLN A 201 -20.15 5.54 12.35
C GLN A 201 -19.97 5.63 10.84
N ALA A 202 -19.49 4.57 10.20
CA ALA A 202 -19.45 4.50 8.74
C ALA A 202 -20.87 4.59 8.16
N CYS A 203 -21.03 5.35 7.08
CA CYS A 203 -22.33 5.48 6.43
C CYS A 203 -22.77 4.13 5.84
N PRO A 204 -23.99 3.66 6.11
CA PRO A 204 -24.44 2.35 5.62
C PRO A 204 -24.51 2.22 4.09
N LYS A 205 -24.55 3.35 3.37
CA LYS A 205 -24.55 3.38 1.91
C LYS A 205 -23.15 3.22 1.27
N VAL A 206 -22.09 3.28 2.07
CA VAL A 206 -20.71 3.18 1.60
C VAL A 206 -20.24 1.74 1.71
N THR A 207 -19.65 1.20 0.64
CA THR A 207 -19.03 -0.12 0.63
C THR A 207 -17.53 -0.02 0.85
N PHE A 208 -16.98 -1.01 1.55
CA PHE A 208 -15.54 -1.13 1.81
C PHE A 208 -14.85 -2.13 0.88
N ASP A 209 -15.55 -2.67 -0.11
CA ASP A 209 -14.97 -3.64 -1.04
C ASP A 209 -13.85 -2.99 -1.85
N PRO A 210 -12.62 -3.52 -1.82
CA PRO A 210 -11.51 -2.94 -2.56
C PRO A 210 -11.74 -3.12 -4.06
N ILE A 211 -11.57 -2.04 -4.81
CA ILE A 211 -11.58 -2.05 -6.27
C ILE A 211 -10.18 -1.79 -6.80
N PRO A 212 -9.80 -2.35 -7.96
CA PRO A 212 -8.49 -2.10 -8.55
C PRO A 212 -8.29 -0.63 -8.86
N ILE A 213 -7.18 -0.07 -8.37
CA ILE A 213 -6.75 1.31 -8.63
C ILE A 213 -5.46 1.25 -9.42
N HIS A 214 -5.39 2.03 -10.50
CA HIS A 214 -4.18 2.23 -11.29
C HIS A 214 -3.58 3.58 -10.95
N TYR A 215 -2.28 3.63 -10.71
CA TYR A 215 -1.56 4.90 -10.56
C TYR A 215 -0.89 5.26 -11.88
N CYS A 216 -1.12 6.48 -12.33
CA CYS A 216 -0.68 6.96 -13.63
C CYS A 216 0.24 8.17 -13.48
N ALA A 217 1.25 8.26 -14.35
CA ALA A 217 2.17 9.38 -14.38
C ALA A 217 1.57 10.57 -15.12
N PRO A 218 1.77 11.79 -14.62
CA PRO A 218 1.38 13.01 -15.34
C PRO A 218 2.32 13.27 -16.53
N ALA A 219 1.97 14.26 -17.34
CA ALA A 219 2.80 14.67 -18.47
C ALA A 219 4.22 15.08 -18.02
N GLY A 220 5.22 14.70 -18.78
CA GLY A 220 6.63 14.91 -18.47
C GLY A 220 7.26 13.86 -17.57
N TYR A 221 6.48 12.91 -17.10
CA TYR A 221 6.90 11.79 -16.26
C TYR A 221 6.54 10.45 -16.90
N ALA A 222 7.24 9.42 -16.48
CA ALA A 222 6.95 8.06 -16.90
C ALA A 222 7.08 7.11 -15.70
N ILE A 223 6.43 5.97 -15.79
CA ILE A 223 6.59 4.88 -14.84
C ILE A 223 7.41 3.80 -15.53
N LEU A 224 8.53 3.43 -14.91
CA LEU A 224 9.34 2.30 -15.33
C LEU A 224 8.92 1.06 -14.54
N LYS A 225 8.84 -0.06 -15.23
CA LYS A 225 8.45 -1.35 -14.68
C LYS A 225 9.57 -2.36 -14.87
N CYS A 226 9.98 -3.01 -13.81
CA CYS A 226 10.91 -4.13 -13.88
C CYS A 226 10.15 -5.43 -14.20
N ASN A 227 10.51 -6.09 -15.28
CA ASN A 227 9.91 -7.32 -15.75
C ASN A 227 10.73 -8.58 -15.39
N SER A 228 11.78 -8.44 -14.58
CA SER A 228 12.53 -9.59 -14.11
C SER A 228 11.67 -10.44 -13.17
N LYS A 229 11.50 -11.70 -13.51
CA LYS A 229 10.64 -12.63 -12.75
C LYS A 229 11.14 -12.94 -11.35
N THR A 230 12.46 -12.84 -11.15
CA THR A 230 13.14 -13.11 -9.88
C THR A 230 13.60 -11.85 -9.15
N PHE A 231 13.10 -10.68 -9.56
CA PHE A 231 13.52 -9.41 -8.97
C PHE A 231 13.10 -9.31 -7.50
N ASN A 232 14.08 -9.05 -6.63
CA ASN A 232 13.89 -8.99 -5.18
C ASN A 232 13.46 -7.61 -4.64
N GLY A 233 13.24 -6.62 -5.50
CA GLY A 233 12.81 -5.29 -5.14
C GLY A 233 13.91 -4.24 -5.05
N THR A 234 15.20 -4.63 -5.01
CA THR A 234 16.34 -3.73 -4.93
C THR A 234 17.43 -4.10 -5.92
N GLY A 235 18.13 -3.09 -6.42
CA GLY A 235 19.25 -3.30 -7.33
C GLY A 235 18.91 -3.14 -8.81
N PRO A 236 19.83 -3.55 -9.71
CA PRO A 236 19.66 -3.36 -11.13
C PRO A 236 18.64 -4.34 -11.73
N CYS A 237 17.81 -3.84 -12.62
CA CYS A 237 16.89 -4.62 -13.45
C CYS A 237 17.27 -4.43 -14.92
N THR A 238 17.46 -5.54 -15.64
CA THR A 238 17.87 -5.54 -17.05
C THR A 238 16.71 -5.65 -18.04
N ASN A 239 15.54 -6.07 -17.58
CA ASN A 239 14.32 -6.17 -18.38
C ASN A 239 13.33 -5.11 -17.90
N VAL A 240 13.43 -3.92 -18.48
CA VAL A 240 12.66 -2.74 -18.09
C VAL A 240 11.69 -2.37 -19.20
N SER A 241 10.49 -2.01 -18.84
CA SER A 241 9.52 -1.39 -19.75
C SER A 241 9.01 -0.08 -19.17
N THR A 242 8.46 0.77 -20.04
CA THR A 242 7.75 1.98 -19.62
C THR A 242 6.26 1.77 -19.75
N VAL A 243 5.53 2.20 -18.76
CA VAL A 243 4.07 2.17 -18.71
C VAL A 243 3.52 3.55 -18.35
N GLN A 244 2.33 3.87 -18.81
CA GLN A 244 1.65 5.10 -18.40
C GLN A 244 1.03 4.93 -17.01
N CYS A 245 0.45 3.76 -16.75
CA CYS A 245 -0.20 3.43 -15.49
C CYS A 245 0.28 2.07 -14.97
N THR A 246 0.21 1.89 -13.67
CA THR A 246 0.44 0.59 -13.04
C THR A 246 -0.69 -0.38 -13.38
N HIS A 247 -0.50 -1.67 -13.08
CA HIS A 247 -1.61 -2.62 -13.10
C HIS A 247 -2.65 -2.26 -12.03
N GLY A 248 -3.82 -2.85 -12.09
CA GLY A 248 -4.87 -2.65 -11.08
C GLY A 248 -4.45 -3.22 -9.73
N ILE A 249 -4.26 -2.36 -8.75
CA ILE A 249 -3.89 -2.72 -7.39
C ILE A 249 -5.10 -2.59 -6.49
N LYS A 250 -5.53 -3.69 -5.89
CA LYS A 250 -6.60 -3.66 -4.89
C LYS A 250 -6.04 -3.18 -3.55
N PRO A 251 -6.59 -2.10 -2.96
CA PRO A 251 -6.13 -1.57 -1.68
C PRO A 251 -6.63 -2.43 -0.51
N VAL A 252 -6.20 -3.68 -0.44
CA VAL A 252 -6.59 -4.61 0.61
C VAL A 252 -5.83 -4.29 1.89
N VAL A 253 -6.57 -4.00 2.95
CA VAL A 253 -6.05 -3.73 4.29
C VAL A 253 -6.07 -5.03 5.08
N SER A 254 -4.90 -5.58 5.35
CA SER A 254 -4.74 -6.81 6.13
C SER A 254 -3.44 -6.80 6.92
N THR A 255 -3.35 -7.66 7.92
CA THR A 255 -2.13 -7.89 8.70
C THR A 255 -1.72 -9.34 8.62
N GLN A 256 -0.45 -9.63 8.79
CA GLN A 256 0.17 -10.96 8.75
C GLN A 256 0.10 -11.66 7.39
N LEU A 257 -1.07 -11.80 6.79
CA LEU A 257 -1.28 -12.43 5.49
C LEU A 257 -1.64 -11.37 4.46
N LEU A 258 -1.01 -11.42 3.30
CA LEU A 258 -1.35 -10.56 2.17
C LEU A 258 -2.44 -11.24 1.33
N LEU A 259 -3.55 -10.55 1.13
CA LEU A 259 -4.73 -11.09 0.46
C LEU A 259 -4.92 -10.46 -0.92
N ASN A 260 -5.36 -11.28 -1.87
CA ASN A 260 -5.81 -10.86 -3.20
C ASN A 260 -4.80 -10.01 -3.98
N GLY A 261 -3.52 -10.18 -3.69
CA GLY A 261 -2.43 -9.54 -4.41
C GLY A 261 -2.02 -10.31 -5.66
N SER A 262 -0.98 -9.81 -6.33
CA SER A 262 -0.34 -10.51 -7.44
C SER A 262 0.54 -11.66 -6.94
N LEU A 263 0.76 -12.65 -7.79
CA LEU A 263 1.63 -13.79 -7.53
C LEU A 263 2.98 -13.61 -8.22
N ALA A 264 4.02 -14.19 -7.65
CA ALA A 264 5.31 -14.32 -8.32
C ALA A 264 5.19 -15.34 -9.48
N GLU A 265 5.94 -15.10 -10.57
CA GLU A 265 5.78 -15.90 -11.79
C GLU A 265 6.45 -17.28 -11.71
N GLU A 266 7.62 -17.39 -11.08
CA GLU A 266 8.42 -18.61 -11.09
C GLU A 266 8.52 -19.27 -9.71
N GLU A 267 9.02 -18.54 -8.72
CA GLU A 267 9.31 -19.08 -7.40
C GLU A 267 8.92 -18.07 -6.29
N ILE A 268 8.86 -18.55 -5.07
CA ILE A 268 8.66 -17.69 -3.90
C ILE A 268 9.83 -16.72 -3.78
N ILE A 269 9.54 -15.44 -3.60
CA ILE A 269 10.53 -14.39 -3.47
C ILE A 269 10.49 -13.81 -2.06
N ILE A 270 11.64 -13.67 -1.46
CA ILE A 270 11.84 -13.03 -0.16
C ILE A 270 12.34 -11.61 -0.39
N ARG A 271 11.63 -10.63 0.17
CA ARG A 271 11.96 -9.22 0.03
C ARG A 271 12.18 -8.60 1.40
N SER A 272 13.30 -7.92 1.59
CA SER A 272 13.58 -7.14 2.80
C SER A 272 14.53 -6.00 2.46
N GLU A 273 14.43 -4.90 3.19
CA GLU A 273 15.37 -3.78 3.06
C GLU A 273 16.79 -4.22 3.46
N ASN A 274 16.88 -5.00 4.53
CA ASN A 274 18.13 -5.59 4.99
C ASN A 274 17.83 -6.86 5.79
N LEU A 275 18.14 -8.03 5.22
CA LEU A 275 17.92 -9.32 5.88
C LEU A 275 18.77 -9.51 7.14
N THR A 276 19.90 -8.83 7.26
CA THR A 276 20.76 -8.91 8.45
C THR A 276 20.18 -8.13 9.63
N ASN A 277 19.32 -7.14 9.37
CA ASN A 277 18.65 -6.36 10.39
C ASN A 277 17.30 -7.01 10.74
N ASN A 278 17.18 -7.54 11.94
CA ASN A 278 15.96 -8.20 12.41
C ASN A 278 14.79 -7.24 12.66
N ALA A 279 15.03 -5.93 12.71
CA ALA A 279 13.97 -4.93 12.85
C ALA A 279 13.22 -4.68 11.53
N LYS A 280 13.79 -5.08 10.39
CA LYS A 280 13.17 -4.87 9.09
C LYS A 280 12.18 -5.99 8.75
N THR A 281 11.00 -5.58 8.31
CA THR A 281 9.95 -6.51 7.87
C THR A 281 10.39 -7.28 6.63
N ILE A 282 10.08 -8.55 6.62
CA ILE A 282 10.30 -9.45 5.50
C ILE A 282 8.96 -9.67 4.81
N ILE A 283 8.92 -9.38 3.51
CA ILE A 283 7.77 -9.64 2.65
C ILE A 283 8.05 -10.92 1.88
N VAL A 284 7.21 -11.92 2.08
CA VAL A 284 7.24 -13.18 1.33
C VAL A 284 6.18 -13.12 0.23
N HIS A 285 6.59 -13.28 -1.01
CA HIS A 285 5.72 -13.24 -2.17
C HIS A 285 5.54 -14.65 -2.73
N PHE A 286 4.32 -15.17 -2.73
CA PHE A 286 4.02 -16.51 -3.18
C PHE A 286 3.94 -16.60 -4.70
N ASN A 287 4.29 -17.78 -5.22
CA ASN A 287 4.09 -18.14 -6.62
C ASN A 287 2.75 -18.88 -6.86
N GLU A 288 2.17 -19.44 -5.81
CA GLU A 288 0.85 -20.09 -5.83
C GLU A 288 0.04 -19.57 -4.66
N SER A 289 -1.21 -19.20 -4.89
CA SER A 289 -2.08 -18.71 -3.83
C SER A 289 -2.66 -19.85 -3.00
N VAL A 290 -2.91 -19.57 -1.73
CA VAL A 290 -3.64 -20.45 -0.83
C VAL A 290 -5.00 -19.84 -0.55
N GLU A 291 -6.07 -20.57 -0.82
CA GLU A 291 -7.44 -20.09 -0.59
C GLU A 291 -7.77 -20.05 0.91
N ILE A 292 -8.36 -18.95 1.34
CA ILE A 292 -8.90 -18.77 2.68
C ILE A 292 -10.37 -18.41 2.60
N ASN A 293 -11.21 -19.18 3.29
CA ASN A 293 -12.66 -19.02 3.32
C ASN A 293 -13.10 -18.63 4.73
N CYS A 294 -13.58 -17.41 4.88
CA CYS A 294 -13.99 -16.86 6.18
C CYS A 294 -15.48 -16.67 6.25
N THR A 295 -16.06 -17.02 7.39
CA THR A 295 -17.51 -16.98 7.62
C THR A 295 -17.81 -16.40 9.00
N ARG A 296 -18.77 -15.49 9.05
CA ARG A 296 -19.51 -15.16 10.28
C ARG A 296 -20.89 -15.78 10.17
N PRO A 297 -21.10 -16.97 10.75
CA PRO A 297 -22.39 -17.64 10.70
C PRO A 297 -23.39 -16.95 11.62
N GLY A 298 -24.66 -17.09 11.33
CA GLY A 298 -25.74 -16.57 12.15
C GLY A 298 -26.71 -15.67 11.40
N ASN A 299 -27.87 -15.50 11.98
CA ASN A 299 -28.92 -14.64 11.45
C ASN A 299 -28.92 -13.29 12.18
N ASN A 300 -27.89 -12.48 11.91
CA ASN A 300 -27.79 -11.15 12.47
C ASN A 300 -28.83 -10.24 11.82
N THR A 301 -29.55 -9.51 12.64
CA THR A 301 -30.41 -8.41 12.19
C THR A 301 -29.84 -7.08 12.65
N ARG A 302 -30.19 -6.03 11.94
CA ARG A 302 -29.75 -4.68 12.25
C ARG A 302 -30.91 -3.87 12.82
N ARG A 303 -30.64 -3.20 13.92
CA ARG A 303 -31.59 -2.29 14.58
C ARG A 303 -31.00 -0.87 14.57
N SER A 304 -31.85 0.13 14.33
CA SER A 304 -31.46 1.53 14.45
C SER A 304 -31.94 2.12 15.78
N ILE A 305 -31.05 2.88 16.42
CA ILE A 305 -31.33 3.62 17.65
C ILE A 305 -31.14 5.10 17.36
N ARG A 306 -32.12 5.93 17.68
CA ARG A 306 -31.95 7.38 17.59
C ARG A 306 -31.07 7.89 18.71
N ILE A 307 -29.99 8.59 18.33
CA ILE A 307 -29.05 9.19 19.27
C ILE A 307 -29.07 10.72 19.24
N GLY A 308 -29.89 11.30 18.37
CA GLY A 308 -30.05 12.76 18.20
C GLY A 308 -30.99 13.09 17.05
N PRO A 309 -31.23 14.38 16.78
CA PRO A 309 -32.05 14.83 15.64
C PRO A 309 -31.44 14.37 14.31
N GLY A 310 -32.14 13.53 13.57
CA GLY A 310 -31.68 13.01 12.29
C GLY A 310 -30.50 12.05 12.35
N GLN A 311 -30.09 11.61 13.55
CA GLN A 311 -28.95 10.73 13.76
C GLN A 311 -29.40 9.37 14.30
N ALA A 312 -28.97 8.30 13.66
CA ALA A 312 -29.25 6.93 14.05
C ALA A 312 -27.97 6.11 14.19
N LEU A 313 -27.87 5.37 15.29
CA LEU A 313 -26.88 4.32 15.50
C LEU A 313 -27.45 3.00 14.99
N PHE A 314 -26.69 2.29 14.17
CA PHE A 314 -27.01 0.92 13.79
C PHE A 314 -26.31 -0.06 14.71
N THR A 315 -27.06 -0.96 15.32
CA THR A 315 -26.55 -1.97 16.25
C THR A 315 -27.07 -3.35 15.89
N ASN A 316 -26.36 -4.38 16.37
CA ASN A 316 -26.80 -5.75 16.23
C ASN A 316 -28.05 -6.04 17.07
N ASN A 317 -28.95 -6.79 16.48
CA ASN A 317 -29.95 -7.53 17.18
C ASN A 317 -29.80 -8.99 16.76
N ILE A 318 -29.21 -9.80 17.63
CA ILE A 318 -28.88 -11.18 17.30
C ILE A 318 -30.05 -12.08 17.66
N ILE A 319 -30.55 -12.79 16.66
CA ILE A 319 -31.66 -13.73 16.82
C ILE A 319 -31.13 -15.15 16.66
N GLY A 320 -31.28 -15.99 17.66
CA GLY A 320 -30.98 -17.42 17.61
C GLY A 320 -29.57 -17.77 18.05
N ASP A 321 -29.03 -18.83 17.48
CA ASP A 321 -27.75 -19.44 17.84
C ASP A 321 -26.56 -18.63 17.34
N ILE A 322 -25.64 -18.29 18.24
CA ILE A 322 -24.44 -17.54 17.91
C ILE A 322 -23.28 -18.52 17.77
N ARG A 323 -22.81 -18.67 16.54
CA ARG A 323 -21.60 -19.40 16.21
C ARG A 323 -20.41 -18.45 16.06
N GLN A 324 -19.23 -18.97 16.37
CA GLN A 324 -18.00 -18.21 16.24
C GLN A 324 -17.64 -17.97 14.76
N ALA A 325 -17.26 -16.75 14.45
CA ALA A 325 -16.64 -16.46 13.17
C ALA A 325 -15.33 -17.25 13.03
N HIS A 326 -15.07 -17.77 11.85
CA HIS A 326 -13.91 -18.60 11.59
C HIS A 326 -13.44 -18.49 10.14
N CYS A 327 -12.19 -18.85 9.92
CA CYS A 327 -11.59 -19.00 8.60
C CYS A 327 -11.09 -20.43 8.41
N ASN A 328 -11.33 -20.98 7.23
CA ASN A 328 -10.90 -22.32 6.84
C ASN A 328 -9.83 -22.25 5.75
N ILE A 329 -8.77 -23.01 5.94
CA ILE A 329 -7.63 -23.12 5.03
C ILE A 329 -7.33 -24.60 4.81
N SER A 330 -7.00 -24.99 3.57
CA SER A 330 -6.53 -26.35 3.29
C SER A 330 -5.18 -26.60 3.96
N ARG A 331 -5.13 -27.60 4.84
CA ARG A 331 -3.91 -27.97 5.57
C ARG A 331 -2.79 -28.41 4.64
N THR A 332 -3.12 -29.18 3.64
CA THR A 332 -2.14 -29.69 2.67
C THR A 332 -1.51 -28.57 1.86
N GLN A 333 -2.31 -27.65 1.31
CA GLN A 333 -1.81 -26.51 0.56
C GLN A 333 -0.97 -25.57 1.43
N TRP A 334 -1.41 -25.29 2.66
CA TRP A 334 -0.69 -24.43 3.57
C TRP A 334 0.67 -25.00 3.96
N ASN A 335 0.71 -26.29 4.33
CA ASN A 335 1.96 -26.95 4.71
C ASN A 335 2.97 -26.99 3.56
N ILE A 336 2.52 -27.29 2.34
CA ILE A 336 3.38 -27.26 1.13
C ILE A 336 3.95 -25.86 0.93
N THR A 337 3.12 -24.84 1.04
CA THR A 337 3.55 -23.44 0.87
C THR A 337 4.53 -23.03 1.96
N LEU A 338 4.24 -23.37 3.20
CA LEU A 338 5.11 -23.03 4.35
C LEU A 338 6.48 -23.73 4.27
N GLU A 339 6.53 -24.98 3.82
CA GLU A 339 7.80 -25.68 3.59
C GLU A 339 8.60 -25.07 2.42
N ARG A 340 7.94 -24.60 1.37
CA ARG A 340 8.60 -23.85 0.29
C ARG A 340 9.18 -22.53 0.80
N VAL A 341 8.44 -21.79 1.64
CA VAL A 341 8.94 -20.55 2.29
C VAL A 341 10.13 -20.86 3.18
N LYS A 342 10.04 -21.91 3.98
CA LYS A 342 11.12 -22.35 4.86
C LYS A 342 12.40 -22.67 4.08
N LYS A 343 12.28 -23.42 2.99
CA LYS A 343 13.41 -23.72 2.10
C LYS A 343 14.05 -22.46 1.54
N LYS A 344 13.23 -21.50 1.09
CA LYS A 344 13.71 -20.22 0.54
C LYS A 344 14.44 -19.38 1.60
N LEU A 345 13.93 -19.34 2.82
CA LEU A 345 14.61 -18.67 3.94
C LEU A 345 15.92 -19.36 4.32
N GLN A 346 15.98 -20.70 4.25
CA GLN A 346 17.23 -21.45 4.49
C GLN A 346 18.32 -21.08 3.48
N GLU A 347 17.98 -20.84 2.21
CA GLU A 347 18.94 -20.40 1.19
C GLU A 347 19.60 -19.06 1.56
N HIS A 348 18.87 -18.17 2.24
CA HIS A 348 19.38 -16.85 2.66
C HIS A 348 20.15 -16.88 3.98
N PHE A 349 19.73 -17.68 4.94
CA PHE A 349 20.27 -17.65 6.31
C PHE A 349 21.24 -18.79 6.62
N ASN A 350 21.27 -19.86 5.82
CA ASN A 350 22.08 -21.07 6.07
C ASN A 350 21.88 -21.67 7.47
N LYS A 351 20.68 -21.56 8.03
CA LYS A 351 20.32 -22.04 9.36
C LYS A 351 18.99 -22.80 9.32
N THR A 352 18.68 -23.52 10.37
CA THR A 352 17.37 -24.14 10.53
C THR A 352 16.32 -23.06 10.75
N ILE A 353 15.27 -23.09 9.96
CA ILE A 353 14.17 -22.11 10.05
C ILE A 353 13.03 -22.68 10.89
N GLN A 354 12.57 -21.90 11.83
CA GLN A 354 11.42 -22.20 12.67
C GLN A 354 10.42 -21.05 12.59
N PHE A 355 9.15 -21.39 12.46
CA PHE A 355 8.06 -20.42 12.60
C PHE A 355 7.47 -20.51 14.01
N ASN A 356 7.06 -19.36 14.53
CA ASN A 356 6.44 -19.26 15.83
C ASN A 356 5.31 -18.23 15.80
N ASN A 357 4.54 -18.13 16.88
CA ASN A 357 3.45 -17.19 17.02
C ASN A 357 3.96 -15.74 17.03
N HIS A 358 3.02 -14.80 16.87
CA HIS A 358 3.30 -13.37 17.02
C HIS A 358 4.05 -13.05 18.34
N SER A 359 4.78 -11.93 18.34
CA SER A 359 5.57 -11.50 19.50
C SER A 359 4.80 -10.75 20.58
N GLY A 360 3.48 -10.58 20.42
CA GLY A 360 2.62 -9.75 21.28
C GLY A 360 2.33 -8.38 20.68
N GLY A 361 1.54 -7.59 21.40
CA GLY A 361 1.09 -6.26 20.98
C GLY A 361 -0.43 -6.17 20.94
N ASP A 362 -0.94 -5.17 20.23
CA ASP A 362 -2.37 -4.95 20.05
C ASP A 362 -3.05 -6.05 19.22
N LEU A 363 -4.36 -6.17 19.33
CA LEU A 363 -5.14 -7.16 18.60
C LEU A 363 -4.94 -7.08 17.08
N GLU A 364 -4.76 -5.89 16.55
CA GLU A 364 -4.53 -5.61 15.14
C GLU A 364 -3.24 -6.24 14.58
N ILE A 365 -2.23 -6.43 15.43
CA ILE A 365 -0.91 -6.97 15.05
C ILE A 365 -0.80 -8.44 15.39
N THR A 366 -1.38 -8.85 16.52
CA THR A 366 -1.29 -10.22 17.04
C THR A 366 -2.17 -11.21 16.30
N THR A 367 -3.12 -10.72 15.52
CA THR A 367 -4.06 -11.51 14.74
C THR A 367 -3.99 -11.14 13.27
N HIS A 368 -4.49 -12.02 12.43
CA HIS A 368 -4.77 -11.67 11.03
C HIS A 368 -6.04 -10.84 10.99
N SER A 369 -5.89 -9.53 10.83
CA SER A 369 -7.00 -8.60 10.69
C SER A 369 -7.29 -8.31 9.22
N PHE A 370 -8.55 -8.29 8.85
CA PHE A 370 -9.00 -7.97 7.49
C PHE A 370 -10.47 -7.57 7.49
N ASN A 371 -10.91 -7.00 6.39
CA ASN A 371 -12.31 -6.65 6.16
C ASN A 371 -12.98 -7.70 5.28
N CYS A 372 -14.13 -8.19 5.71
CA CYS A 372 -14.98 -9.09 4.97
C CYS A 372 -16.37 -8.48 4.83
N ARG A 373 -16.71 -7.95 3.66
CA ARG A 373 -17.99 -7.32 3.33
C ARG A 373 -18.46 -6.23 4.30
N GLY A 374 -17.53 -5.49 4.89
CA GLY A 374 -17.82 -4.43 5.85
C GLY A 374 -17.75 -4.84 7.32
N GLU A 375 -17.53 -6.11 7.63
CA GLU A 375 -17.21 -6.58 8.98
C GLU A 375 -15.70 -6.78 9.12
N PHE A 376 -15.15 -6.40 10.27
CA PHE A 376 -13.71 -6.49 10.53
C PHE A 376 -13.41 -7.72 11.38
N PHE A 377 -12.67 -8.65 10.81
CA PHE A 377 -12.29 -9.92 11.41
C PHE A 377 -10.88 -9.84 11.98
N TYR A 378 -10.70 -10.48 13.13
CA TYR A 378 -9.42 -10.62 13.82
C TYR A 378 -9.22 -12.10 14.15
N CYS A 379 -8.46 -12.79 13.29
CA CYS A 379 -8.36 -14.24 13.32
C CYS A 379 -7.05 -14.69 13.98
N ASN A 380 -7.13 -15.63 14.90
CA ASN A 380 -5.98 -16.23 15.55
C ASN A 380 -5.24 -17.14 14.57
N THR A 381 -3.99 -16.82 14.28
CA THR A 381 -3.14 -17.55 13.32
C THR A 381 -2.19 -18.55 13.96
N THR A 382 -2.33 -18.84 15.24
CA THR A 382 -1.46 -19.78 15.97
C THR A 382 -1.36 -21.13 15.28
N ALA A 383 -2.47 -21.65 14.77
CA ALA A 383 -2.52 -22.93 14.05
C ALA A 383 -1.76 -22.94 12.71
N LEU A 384 -1.50 -21.77 12.13
CA LEU A 384 -0.75 -21.64 10.87
C LEU A 384 0.77 -21.69 11.08
N PHE A 385 1.26 -21.12 12.16
CA PHE A 385 2.71 -20.89 12.39
C PHE A 385 3.31 -21.80 13.45
N ASN A 386 2.51 -22.48 14.28
CA ASN A 386 3.04 -23.42 15.27
C ASN A 386 3.23 -24.81 14.67
N THR A 387 4.42 -25.06 14.15
CA THR A 387 4.77 -26.34 13.50
C THR A 387 4.86 -27.53 14.46
N THR A 388 5.06 -27.31 15.75
CA THR A 388 5.15 -28.37 16.75
C THR A 388 3.81 -29.03 17.09
N ALA A 389 2.71 -28.31 16.90
CA ALA A 389 1.36 -28.81 17.14
C ALA A 389 0.75 -29.54 15.92
N GLN A 390 1.31 -29.37 14.74
CA GLN A 390 0.72 -29.86 13.48
C GLN A 390 0.79 -31.39 13.30
N GLY A 391 1.59 -32.09 14.07
CA GLY A 391 1.82 -33.54 13.91
C GLY A 391 0.72 -34.47 14.43
N LYS A 392 -0.31 -33.96 15.11
CA LYS A 392 -1.35 -34.77 15.78
C LYS A 392 -2.76 -34.65 15.21
N ASP A 393 -3.04 -33.62 14.40
CA ASP A 393 -4.36 -33.40 13.84
C ASP A 393 -4.52 -34.04 12.46
N THR A 394 -5.46 -34.96 12.35
CA THR A 394 -5.81 -35.68 11.11
C THR A 394 -6.74 -34.90 10.18
N ASN A 395 -7.20 -33.73 10.58
CA ASN A 395 -8.15 -32.93 9.83
C ASN A 395 -7.51 -32.29 8.58
N GLU A 396 -8.11 -32.44 7.44
CA GLU A 396 -7.67 -31.84 6.16
C GLU A 396 -7.75 -30.30 6.14
N THR A 397 -8.55 -29.72 7.03
CA THR A 397 -8.80 -28.27 7.09
C THR A 397 -8.26 -27.70 8.40
N ILE A 398 -7.56 -26.56 8.29
CA ILE A 398 -7.19 -25.73 9.43
C ILE A 398 -8.30 -24.70 9.63
N THR A 399 -8.90 -24.69 10.82
CA THR A 399 -9.92 -23.69 11.19
C THR A 399 -9.32 -22.68 12.15
N LEU A 400 -9.35 -21.41 11.78
CA LEU A 400 -8.88 -20.29 12.59
C LEU A 400 -10.07 -19.63 13.28
N PRO A 401 -10.08 -19.55 14.62
CA PRO A 401 -11.13 -18.81 15.32
C PRO A 401 -10.93 -17.30 15.14
N CYS A 402 -12.01 -16.59 14.83
CA CYS A 402 -11.99 -15.15 14.59
C CYS A 402 -12.86 -14.40 15.60
N ARG A 403 -12.39 -13.25 16.02
CA ARG A 403 -13.18 -12.25 16.74
C ARG A 403 -13.63 -11.17 15.77
N ILE A 404 -14.75 -10.52 16.08
CA ILE A 404 -15.25 -9.38 15.32
C ILE A 404 -15.16 -8.14 16.21
N LYS A 405 -14.72 -7.05 15.63
CA LYS A 405 -14.59 -5.75 16.27
C LYS A 405 -15.32 -4.72 15.42
N GLN A 406 -16.08 -3.84 16.05
CA GLN A 406 -16.82 -2.78 15.35
C GLN A 406 -16.15 -1.42 15.45
N ILE A 407 -15.48 -1.12 16.57
CA ILE A 407 -14.73 0.12 16.75
C ILE A 407 -13.28 -0.10 16.34
N ILE A 408 -12.87 0.57 15.27
CA ILE A 408 -11.59 0.33 14.59
C ILE A 408 -10.77 1.58 14.57
N ASN A 409 -9.54 1.49 15.05
CA ASN A 409 -8.51 2.50 14.84
C ASN A 409 -7.84 2.24 13.51
N MET A 410 -8.25 3.01 12.50
CA MET A 410 -7.63 2.91 11.19
C MET A 410 -6.23 3.51 11.20
N TRP A 411 -5.29 2.82 10.56
CA TRP A 411 -3.95 3.30 10.25
C TRP A 411 -3.13 3.69 11.48
N GLN A 412 -3.48 3.15 12.66
CA GLN A 412 -2.86 3.53 13.94
C GLN A 412 -2.87 5.06 14.18
N GLY A 413 -3.82 5.75 13.55
CA GLY A 413 -3.99 7.19 13.68
C GLY A 413 -4.52 7.57 15.06
N VAL A 414 -3.83 8.48 15.74
CA VAL A 414 -4.29 9.05 17.01
C VAL A 414 -5.44 10.03 16.73
N GLY A 415 -6.54 9.91 17.47
CA GLY A 415 -7.63 10.87 17.46
C GLY A 415 -8.82 10.55 16.55
N ARG A 416 -8.79 9.44 15.81
CA ARG A 416 -9.89 9.02 14.93
C ARG A 416 -10.18 7.53 15.05
N ALA A 417 -11.44 7.20 15.27
CA ALA A 417 -11.92 5.83 15.27
C ALA A 417 -13.20 5.73 14.42
N MET A 418 -13.39 4.59 13.80
CA MET A 418 -14.58 4.29 13.02
C MET A 418 -15.40 3.20 13.71
N TYR A 419 -16.70 3.39 13.75
CA TYR A 419 -17.65 2.34 14.10
C TYR A 419 -18.20 1.71 12.81
N ALA A 420 -17.93 0.44 12.60
CA ALA A 420 -18.47 -0.31 11.47
C ALA A 420 -19.90 -0.78 11.82
N PRO A 421 -20.94 -0.30 11.11
CA PRO A 421 -22.31 -0.77 11.36
C PRO A 421 -22.41 -2.27 11.04
N PRO A 422 -23.23 -3.02 11.79
CA PRO A 422 -23.38 -4.44 11.57
C PRO A 422 -24.02 -4.75 10.21
N ILE A 423 -23.64 -5.87 9.63
CA ILE A 423 -24.19 -6.39 8.38
C ILE A 423 -25.20 -7.49 8.71
N GLU A 424 -26.34 -7.48 8.03
CA GLU A 424 -27.41 -8.45 8.23
C GLU A 424 -27.08 -9.81 7.61
N GLY A 425 -27.57 -10.87 8.23
CA GLY A 425 -27.48 -12.22 7.73
C GLY A 425 -26.14 -12.91 7.96
N ASN A 426 -25.90 -13.96 7.22
CA ASN A 426 -24.66 -14.72 7.19
C ASN A 426 -23.66 -14.07 6.22
N ILE A 427 -22.43 -13.88 6.65
CA ILE A 427 -21.36 -13.31 5.84
C ILE A 427 -20.33 -14.39 5.52
N THR A 428 -20.03 -14.52 4.25
CA THR A 428 -18.96 -15.39 3.76
C THR A 428 -18.12 -14.64 2.75
N CYS A 429 -16.80 -14.70 2.89
CA CYS A 429 -15.85 -14.17 1.91
C CYS A 429 -14.78 -15.19 1.58
N ARG A 430 -14.37 -15.19 0.32
CA ARG A 430 -13.26 -15.98 -0.20
C ARG A 430 -12.15 -15.05 -0.61
N SER A 431 -10.94 -15.35 -0.17
CA SER A 431 -9.75 -14.61 -0.49
C SER A 431 -8.60 -15.55 -0.80
N ASN A 432 -7.61 -15.05 -1.53
CA ASN A 432 -6.40 -15.78 -1.85
C ASN A 432 -5.24 -15.19 -1.05
N ILE A 433 -4.55 -16.01 -0.27
CA ILE A 433 -3.31 -15.62 0.40
C ILE A 433 -2.22 -15.63 -0.66
N THR A 434 -1.62 -14.46 -0.92
CA THR A 434 -0.59 -14.27 -1.94
C THR A 434 0.78 -13.93 -1.36
N GLY A 435 0.86 -13.74 -0.06
CA GLY A 435 2.12 -13.45 0.62
C GLY A 435 2.00 -13.41 2.13
N LEU A 436 3.13 -13.23 2.78
CA LEU A 436 3.27 -13.13 4.23
C LEU A 436 4.09 -11.90 4.60
N LEU A 437 3.79 -11.33 5.75
CA LEU A 437 4.62 -10.36 6.44
C LEU A 437 5.26 -11.04 7.65
N LEU A 438 6.58 -11.09 7.68
CA LEU A 438 7.34 -11.77 8.74
C LEU A 438 8.35 -10.81 9.40
N THR A 439 8.63 -11.09 10.66
CA THR A 439 9.77 -10.54 11.40
C THR A 439 10.63 -11.65 11.93
N ARG A 440 11.94 -11.39 12.03
CA ARG A 440 12.90 -12.34 12.57
C ARG A 440 13.25 -11.98 14.00
N ASP A 441 13.32 -12.98 14.88
CA ASP A 441 13.79 -12.78 16.25
C ASP A 441 15.28 -12.42 16.24
N GLY A 442 15.64 -11.42 17.03
CA GLY A 442 17.02 -11.00 17.25
C GLY A 442 17.47 -11.29 18.66
N GLY A 443 18.75 -11.07 18.93
CA GLY A 443 19.38 -11.21 20.23
C GLY A 443 20.56 -12.18 20.21
N LYS A 444 21.39 -12.09 21.23
CA LYS A 444 22.46 -13.06 21.47
C LYS A 444 21.83 -14.24 22.25
N GLY A 445 21.37 -15.26 21.52
CA GLY A 445 20.99 -16.53 22.14
C GLY A 445 22.20 -17.26 22.75
N ASN A 446 21.95 -18.22 23.64
CA ASN A 446 22.98 -19.13 24.13
C ASN A 446 23.64 -19.83 22.95
N GLU A 447 24.91 -20.20 23.06
CA GLU A 447 25.72 -20.80 21.98
C GLU A 447 25.06 -22.02 21.31
N THR A 448 24.13 -22.69 21.99
CA THR A 448 23.34 -23.80 21.48
C THR A 448 22.21 -23.37 20.50
N ASP A 449 21.77 -22.13 20.58
CA ASP A 449 20.66 -21.61 19.76
C ASP A 449 21.10 -20.94 18.43
N ASN A 450 22.39 -20.83 18.20
CA ASN A 450 22.94 -20.14 17.02
C ASN A 450 22.69 -20.87 15.68
N ARG A 451 22.08 -22.06 15.72
CA ARG A 451 21.74 -22.86 14.53
C ARG A 451 20.33 -22.67 14.02
N THR A 452 19.48 -21.95 14.75
CA THR A 452 18.07 -21.78 14.43
C THR A 452 17.73 -20.30 14.30
N GLU A 453 16.97 -19.95 13.27
CA GLU A 453 16.34 -18.63 13.12
C GLU A 453 14.83 -18.77 13.28
N THR A 454 14.24 -17.91 14.10
CA THR A 454 12.80 -17.91 14.37
C THR A 454 12.14 -16.76 13.65
N PHE A 455 11.07 -17.06 12.92
CA PHE A 455 10.26 -16.07 12.20
C PHE A 455 8.85 -16.03 12.79
N ARG A 456 8.32 -14.81 12.91
CA ARG A 456 6.99 -14.55 13.46
C ARG A 456 6.17 -13.72 12.49
N PRO A 457 4.85 -13.93 12.42
CA PRO A 457 3.99 -13.08 11.60
C PRO A 457 4.02 -11.63 12.12
N ALA A 458 4.03 -10.69 11.20
CA ALA A 458 4.12 -9.27 11.45
C ALA A 458 3.01 -8.52 10.71
N GLY A 459 2.93 -7.23 10.93
CA GLY A 459 1.97 -6.35 10.27
C GLY A 459 1.85 -5.02 11.00
N GLY A 460 0.85 -4.24 10.62
CA GLY A 460 0.55 -2.95 11.25
C GLY A 460 0.93 -1.75 10.41
N ASP A 461 2.04 -1.75 9.72
CA ASP A 461 2.36 -0.73 8.73
C ASP A 461 1.76 -1.13 7.36
N MET A 462 0.69 -0.44 6.96
CA MET A 462 0.01 -0.73 5.69
C MET A 462 0.85 -0.38 4.46
N ARG A 463 1.91 0.39 4.61
CA ARG A 463 2.85 0.66 3.53
C ARG A 463 3.51 -0.61 3.01
N ASP A 464 3.75 -1.59 3.87
CA ASP A 464 4.31 -2.87 3.46
C ASP A 464 3.35 -3.65 2.56
N ASN A 465 2.05 -3.53 2.79
CA ASN A 465 1.03 -4.08 1.89
C ASN A 465 1.11 -3.45 0.49
N TRP A 466 1.30 -2.13 0.43
CA TRP A 466 1.43 -1.41 -0.84
C TRP A 466 2.77 -1.69 -1.52
N ARG A 467 3.84 -1.86 -0.76
CA ARG A 467 5.16 -2.25 -1.30
C ARG A 467 5.12 -3.61 -1.99
N SER A 468 4.33 -4.53 -1.49
CA SER A 468 4.18 -5.86 -2.09
C SER A 468 3.66 -5.83 -3.53
N GLU A 469 2.96 -4.77 -3.92
CA GLU A 469 2.43 -4.56 -5.27
C GLU A 469 3.21 -3.54 -6.09
N LEU A 470 3.73 -2.48 -5.45
CA LEU A 470 4.45 -1.39 -6.12
C LEU A 470 5.96 -1.63 -6.25
N TYR A 471 6.48 -2.77 -5.85
CA TYR A 471 7.92 -3.07 -5.81
C TYR A 471 8.59 -2.99 -7.18
N LYS A 472 7.88 -3.24 -8.25
CA LYS A 472 8.38 -3.27 -9.63
C LYS A 472 8.27 -1.95 -10.38
N TYR A 473 7.72 -0.92 -9.77
CA TYR A 473 7.49 0.38 -10.40
C TYR A 473 8.41 1.47 -9.85
N LYS A 474 8.74 2.41 -10.71
CA LYS A 474 9.55 3.59 -10.40
C LYS A 474 9.08 4.77 -11.22
N VAL A 475 8.94 5.94 -10.61
CA VAL A 475 8.60 7.18 -11.30
C VAL A 475 9.88 7.92 -11.70
N VAL A 476 9.94 8.36 -12.94
CA VAL A 476 11.04 9.14 -13.49
C VAL A 476 10.53 10.37 -14.20
N GLU A 477 11.34 11.43 -14.20
CA GLU A 477 11.10 12.64 -14.97
C GLU A 477 11.87 12.56 -16.30
N ILE A 478 11.20 12.82 -17.40
CA ILE A 478 11.82 12.84 -18.70
C ILE A 478 12.59 14.15 -18.88
N LYS A 479 13.87 14.04 -19.17
CA LYS A 479 14.80 15.14 -19.43
C LYS A 479 15.28 15.07 -20.88
N PRO A 480 14.50 15.56 -21.87
CA PRO A 480 14.75 15.33 -23.29
C PRO A 480 15.92 16.15 -23.83
N LEU A 481 17.00 16.24 -23.09
CA LEU A 481 18.21 16.99 -23.45
C LEU A 481 19.44 16.18 -23.12
N GLY A 482 20.26 15.92 -24.13
CA GLY A 482 21.56 15.28 -23.99
C GLY A 482 22.69 16.16 -24.50
N ILE A 483 23.86 16.06 -23.88
CA ILE A 483 25.06 16.77 -24.31
C ILE A 483 26.20 15.79 -24.52
N ALA A 484 26.99 16.02 -25.57
CA ALA A 484 28.18 15.25 -25.82
C ALA A 484 29.34 16.18 -26.25
N PRO A 485 30.59 15.92 -25.83
CA PRO A 485 31.72 16.70 -26.26
C PRO A 485 31.95 16.51 -27.78
N ASN A 486 32.28 17.60 -28.47
CA ASN A 486 32.55 17.58 -29.87
C ASN A 486 34.03 17.98 -30.09
N GLY A 487 34.79 17.14 -30.81
CA GLY A 487 36.18 17.39 -31.16
C GLY A 487 36.38 18.37 -32.32
N ALA A 488 35.31 19.00 -32.83
CA ALA A 488 35.40 19.93 -33.95
C ALA A 488 36.11 21.24 -33.54
N LYS A 489 37.08 21.67 -34.33
CA LYS A 489 37.85 22.93 -34.13
C LYS A 489 37.08 24.19 -34.58
N ARG A 490 35.97 24.05 -35.28
CA ARG A 490 35.16 25.15 -35.80
C ARG A 490 33.68 24.80 -35.76
N ARG A 491 32.86 25.75 -35.37
CA ARG A 491 31.40 25.61 -35.43
C ARG A 491 30.93 25.52 -36.87
N VAL A 492 30.61 24.35 -37.35
CA VAL A 492 29.89 24.14 -38.60
C VAL A 492 28.44 23.96 -38.26
N VAL A 493 27.58 24.89 -38.63
CA VAL A 493 26.13 24.72 -38.58
C VAL A 493 25.72 23.94 -39.82
N GLU A 494 26.03 22.66 -39.84
CA GLU A 494 25.41 21.77 -40.82
C GLU A 494 24.01 21.41 -40.30
N ARG A 495 23.01 21.92 -40.99
CA ARG A 495 21.65 21.33 -40.91
C ARG A 495 21.75 19.98 -41.66
N GLU A 496 22.12 18.94 -40.96
CA GLU A 496 21.92 17.60 -41.49
C GLU A 496 20.43 17.45 -41.81
N LYS A 497 20.13 17.25 -43.09
CA LYS A 497 18.80 16.81 -43.50
C LYS A 497 18.56 15.45 -42.82
N ARG A 498 17.73 15.43 -41.81
CA ARG A 498 17.32 14.18 -41.16
C ARG A 498 16.75 13.27 -42.22
N ALA A 499 17.48 12.24 -42.60
CA ALA A 499 16.93 11.10 -43.29
C ALA A 499 16.02 10.41 -42.30
N VAL A 500 14.71 10.62 -42.42
CA VAL A 500 13.73 9.85 -41.65
C VAL A 500 13.74 8.42 -42.19
N GLY A 501 14.61 7.60 -41.63
CA GLY A 501 14.58 6.16 -41.90
C GLY A 501 13.25 5.57 -41.44
N ILE A 502 12.67 4.71 -42.26
CA ILE A 502 11.37 4.04 -41.98
C ILE A 502 11.36 3.34 -40.62
N GLY A 503 12.53 2.91 -40.11
CA GLY A 503 12.67 2.30 -38.78
C GLY A 503 12.42 3.23 -37.59
N ALA A 504 12.67 4.55 -37.76
CA ALA A 504 12.50 5.51 -36.66
C ALA A 504 11.00 5.82 -36.34
N VAL A 505 10.14 5.60 -37.30
CA VAL A 505 8.68 5.83 -37.17
C VAL A 505 8.00 4.75 -36.31
N LEU A 506 8.63 3.58 -36.17
CA LEU A 506 8.10 2.44 -35.42
C LEU A 506 8.51 2.41 -33.94
N LEU A 507 9.43 3.30 -33.53
CA LEU A 507 9.83 3.42 -32.12
C LEU A 507 8.80 4.24 -31.35
N GLY A 508 8.23 3.64 -30.31
CA GLY A 508 7.31 4.32 -29.40
C GLY A 508 8.02 5.23 -28.39
N PHE A 509 7.27 5.77 -27.44
CA PHE A 509 7.78 6.60 -26.35
C PHE A 509 8.90 5.90 -25.58
N LEU A 510 10.07 6.58 -25.45
CA LEU A 510 11.30 6.06 -24.86
C LEU A 510 11.90 4.81 -25.55
N GLY A 511 11.40 4.41 -26.72
CA GLY A 511 11.85 3.20 -27.39
C GLY A 511 13.32 3.19 -27.79
N ALA A 512 13.95 4.37 -27.94
CA ALA A 512 15.37 4.52 -28.27
C ALA A 512 16.28 4.74 -27.05
N ALA A 513 15.80 4.50 -25.83
CA ALA A 513 16.54 4.79 -24.59
C ALA A 513 17.88 4.04 -24.46
N GLY A 514 17.99 2.83 -25.00
CA GLY A 514 19.24 2.05 -25.04
C GLY A 514 20.19 2.37 -26.21
N SER A 515 19.83 3.33 -27.06
CA SER A 515 20.58 3.69 -28.28
C SER A 515 21.56 4.84 -28.05
N THR A 516 22.42 5.13 -29.02
CA THR A 516 23.29 6.32 -28.99
C THR A 516 22.44 7.60 -29.03
N MET A 517 22.97 8.72 -28.51
CA MET A 517 22.24 10.00 -28.51
C MET A 517 21.87 10.47 -29.92
N GLY A 518 22.75 10.27 -30.93
CA GLY A 518 22.43 10.58 -32.32
C GLY A 518 21.26 9.80 -32.88
N ALA A 519 21.22 8.49 -32.63
CA ALA A 519 20.11 7.64 -33.04
C ALA A 519 18.84 7.95 -32.23
N ALA A 520 18.98 8.20 -30.94
CA ALA A 520 17.84 8.51 -30.06
C ALA A 520 17.17 9.85 -30.43
N SER A 521 17.90 10.85 -30.90
CA SER A 521 17.34 12.16 -31.30
C SER A 521 16.36 12.09 -32.47
N ILE A 522 16.40 10.99 -33.25
CA ILE A 522 15.44 10.75 -34.35
C ILE A 522 14.01 10.58 -33.84
N THR A 523 13.84 10.14 -32.60
CA THR A 523 12.52 9.93 -31.98
C THR A 523 11.96 11.17 -31.25
N LEU A 524 12.55 12.35 -31.47
CA LEU A 524 12.12 13.63 -30.87
C LEU A 524 10.61 13.87 -31.01
N THR A 525 10.03 13.58 -32.17
CA THR A 525 8.60 13.79 -32.42
C THR A 525 7.70 12.92 -31.54
N VAL A 526 8.16 11.74 -31.14
CA VAL A 526 7.40 10.83 -30.27
C VAL A 526 7.36 11.39 -28.84
N GLN A 527 8.50 11.78 -28.27
CA GLN A 527 8.57 12.38 -26.93
C GLN A 527 7.86 13.74 -26.88
N ALA A 528 8.05 14.61 -27.89
CA ALA A 528 7.38 15.90 -27.97
C ALA A 528 5.84 15.74 -28.08
N ARG A 529 5.38 14.79 -28.87
CA ARG A 529 3.94 14.50 -29.02
C ARG A 529 3.32 14.06 -27.71
N GLN A 530 4.01 13.22 -26.95
CA GLN A 530 3.55 12.76 -25.63
C GLN A 530 3.45 13.92 -24.63
N LEU A 531 4.43 14.81 -24.59
CA LEU A 531 4.42 16.00 -23.73
C LEU A 531 3.28 16.96 -24.11
N LEU A 532 3.10 17.25 -25.40
CA LEU A 532 2.03 18.12 -25.89
C LEU A 532 0.64 17.54 -25.62
N SER A 533 0.45 16.24 -25.79
CA SER A 533 -0.80 15.57 -25.47
C SER A 533 -1.16 15.73 -23.99
N GLY A 534 -0.19 15.58 -23.09
CA GLY A 534 -0.39 15.77 -21.65
C GLY A 534 -0.73 17.22 -21.29
N ILE A 535 -0.10 18.21 -21.91
CA ILE A 535 -0.39 19.65 -21.69
C ILE A 535 -1.83 19.98 -22.12
N VAL A 536 -2.27 19.51 -23.29
CA VAL A 536 -3.63 19.71 -23.79
C VAL A 536 -4.65 19.11 -22.85
N GLN A 537 -4.38 17.90 -22.32
CA GLN A 537 -5.27 17.24 -21.36
C GLN A 537 -5.35 17.98 -20.03
N GLN A 538 -4.25 18.50 -19.51
CA GLN A 538 -4.24 19.34 -18.30
C GLN A 538 -5.03 20.62 -18.47
N GLN A 539 -4.92 21.30 -19.61
CA GLN A 539 -5.72 22.49 -19.94
C GLN A 539 -7.21 22.16 -20.01
N SER A 540 -7.59 21.05 -20.61
CA SER A 540 -8.98 20.60 -20.67
C SER A 540 -9.54 20.31 -19.26
N ASN A 541 -8.77 19.68 -18.40
CA ASN A 541 -9.17 19.39 -17.01
C ASN A 541 -9.33 20.68 -16.20
N LEU A 542 -8.44 21.66 -16.40
CA LEU A 542 -8.52 22.97 -15.75
C LEU A 542 -9.79 23.74 -16.18
N LEU A 543 -10.13 23.73 -17.47
CA LEU A 543 -11.34 24.33 -17.99
C LEU A 543 -12.60 23.70 -17.38
N ARG A 544 -12.66 22.38 -17.29
CA ARG A 544 -13.78 21.67 -16.62
C ARG A 544 -13.92 22.04 -15.14
N ALA A 545 -12.79 22.17 -14.44
CA ALA A 545 -12.80 22.60 -13.04
C ALA A 545 -13.34 24.03 -12.88
N ILE A 546 -12.96 24.94 -13.77
CA ILE A 546 -13.46 26.33 -13.79
C ILE A 546 -14.96 26.36 -14.10
N GLU A 547 -15.41 25.60 -15.08
CA GLU A 547 -16.85 25.50 -15.41
C GLU A 547 -17.67 24.97 -14.24
N ALA A 548 -17.18 23.93 -13.54
CA ALA A 548 -17.82 23.39 -12.35
C ALA A 548 -17.91 24.43 -11.22
N GLN A 549 -16.86 25.22 -10.99
CA GLN A 549 -16.87 26.31 -10.01
C GLN A 549 -17.84 27.42 -10.38
N GLN A 550 -17.91 27.82 -11.65
CA GLN A 550 -18.87 28.81 -12.13
C GLN A 550 -20.31 28.33 -11.94
N HIS A 551 -20.59 27.07 -12.22
CA HIS A 551 -21.92 26.50 -11.99
C HIS A 551 -22.30 26.50 -10.51
N MET A 552 -21.36 26.14 -9.62
CA MET A 552 -21.58 26.23 -8.17
C MET A 552 -21.84 27.65 -7.69
N LEU A 553 -21.08 28.62 -8.19
CA LEU A 553 -21.28 30.03 -7.88
C LEU A 553 -22.65 30.52 -8.34
N GLN A 554 -23.10 30.14 -9.54
CA GLN A 554 -24.43 30.47 -10.03
C GLN A 554 -25.53 29.90 -9.14
N LEU A 555 -25.42 28.63 -8.72
CA LEU A 555 -26.36 28.00 -7.80
C LEU A 555 -26.41 28.71 -6.44
N THR A 556 -25.27 29.16 -5.93
CA THR A 556 -25.20 29.91 -4.66
C THR A 556 -25.84 31.30 -4.78
N VAL A 557 -25.60 31.99 -5.87
CA VAL A 557 -26.23 33.31 -6.14
C VAL A 557 -27.74 33.18 -6.30
N TRP A 558 -28.23 32.11 -6.93
CA TRP A 558 -29.67 31.84 -7.04
C TRP A 558 -30.28 31.48 -5.69
N GLY A 559 -29.58 30.67 -4.86
CA GLY A 559 -30.03 30.33 -3.51
C GLY A 559 -30.14 31.53 -2.56
N ILE A 560 -29.31 32.55 -2.74
CA ILE A 560 -29.36 33.79 -1.94
C ILE A 560 -30.53 34.70 -2.40
N LYS A 561 -30.97 34.57 -3.66
CA LYS A 561 -32.10 35.38 -4.20
C LYS A 561 -33.48 34.82 -3.84
N GLN A 562 -33.61 33.58 -3.41
CA GLN A 562 -34.82 32.98 -2.87
C GLN A 562 -34.85 33.06 -1.35
#